data_57fe378d79bb378ff01a9553cb4e2045
#
_entry.id   57fe378d79bb378ff01a9553cb4e2045
#
_cell.length_a   1.000
_cell.length_b   1.000
_cell.length_c   1.000
_cell.angle_alpha   90.00
_cell.angle_beta   90.00
_cell.angle_gamma   90.00
#
_symmetry.space_group_name_H-M   'P 1'
#
loop_
_entity.id
_entity.type
_entity.pdbx_description
1 polymer ?
#
loop_
_entity_poly.entity_id
_entity_poly.type
_entity_poly.pdbx_seq_one_letter_code
_entity_poly.pdbx_strand_id
1 'polypeptide(L)' 'MNNQASFRSLIDKTDITQAEAAKMIAEETKRPCSVRSVRAWLAEAELQSARPCPEWAVQALKSRLRTLGKIE' A
#
# COMPACT_ATOMS: atom_id res chain seq x y z
N MET A 1 7.91 -7.63 -11.98
CA MET A 1 7.47 -7.53 -10.59
C MET A 1 5.97 -7.31 -10.53
N ASN A 2 5.33 -7.89 -9.54
CA ASN A 2 3.89 -7.69 -9.39
C ASN A 2 3.61 -6.53 -8.41
N ASN A 3 2.38 -6.07 -8.40
CA ASN A 3 1.99 -4.93 -7.56
C ASN A 3 2.12 -5.22 -6.07
N GLN A 4 1.86 -6.46 -5.66
CA GLN A 4 2.02 -6.85 -4.26
C GLN A 4 3.46 -6.71 -3.79
N ALA A 5 4.40 -7.18 -4.61
CA ALA A 5 5.82 -7.09 -4.27
C ALA A 5 6.27 -5.63 -4.19
N SER A 6 5.82 -4.80 -5.13
CA SER A 6 6.13 -3.37 -5.12
C SER A 6 5.55 -2.68 -3.89
N PHE A 7 4.31 -3.00 -3.54
CA PHE A 7 3.63 -2.42 -2.40
C PHE A 7 4.33 -2.79 -1.10
N ARG A 8 4.66 -4.07 -0.93
CA ARG A 8 5.37 -4.56 0.24
C ARG A 8 6.75 -3.90 0.37
N SER A 9 7.44 -3.76 -0.75
CA SER A 9 8.75 -3.13 -0.78
C SER A 9 8.68 -1.67 -0.31
N LEU A 10 7.67 -0.94 -0.74
CA LEU A 10 7.50 0.46 -0.33
C LEU A 10 7.30 0.56 1.18
N ILE A 11 6.49 -0.32 1.75
CA ILE A 11 6.23 -0.33 3.19
C ILE A 11 7.49 -0.68 3.97
N ASP A 12 8.19 -1.73 3.56
CA ASP A 12 9.41 -2.18 4.25
C ASP A 12 10.52 -1.15 4.15
N LYS A 13 10.66 -0.54 2.99
CA LYS A 13 11.71 0.43 2.71
C LYS A 13 11.54 1.71 3.52
N THR A 14 10.31 2.10 3.80
CA THR A 14 10.02 3.35 4.48
C THR A 14 9.66 3.15 5.95
N ASP A 15 9.61 1.90 6.39
CA ASP A 15 9.36 1.54 7.78
C ASP A 15 8.05 2.11 8.33
N ILE A 16 7.03 2.17 7.48
CA ILE A 16 5.70 2.61 7.90
C ILE A 16 4.84 1.41 8.27
N THR A 17 3.80 1.66 9.06
CA THR A 17 2.86 0.60 9.41
C THR A 17 1.80 0.44 8.34
N GLN A 18 1.08 -0.68 8.39
CA GLN A 18 -0.03 -0.90 7.47
C GLN A 18 -1.13 0.14 7.64
N ALA A 19 -1.37 0.55 8.89
CA ALA A 19 -2.36 1.60 9.19
C ALA A 19 -1.94 2.93 8.57
N GLU A 20 -0.66 3.25 8.66
CA GLU A 20 -0.13 4.47 8.04
C GLU A 20 -0.25 4.42 6.52
N ALA A 21 0.04 3.27 5.93
CA ALA A 21 -0.10 3.09 4.49
C ALA A 21 -1.56 3.30 4.05
N ALA A 22 -2.51 2.72 4.80
CA ALA A 22 -3.93 2.88 4.51
C ALA A 22 -4.34 4.36 4.56
N LYS A 23 -3.89 5.06 5.59
CA LYS A 23 -4.19 6.48 5.74
C LYS A 23 -3.61 7.29 4.58
N MET A 24 -2.37 7.02 4.21
CA MET A 24 -1.72 7.71 3.11
C MET A 24 -2.46 7.51 1.78
N ILE A 25 -2.87 6.28 1.51
CA ILE A 25 -3.60 5.97 0.28
C ILE A 25 -4.95 6.67 0.28
N ALA A 26 -5.66 6.66 1.41
CA ALA A 26 -6.95 7.33 1.53
C ALA A 26 -6.82 8.83 1.27
N GLU A 27 -5.81 9.46 1.84
CA GLU A 27 -5.58 10.89 1.65
C GLU A 27 -5.19 11.22 0.21
N GLU A 28 -4.35 10.39 -0.38
CA GLU A 28 -3.88 10.62 -1.75
C GLU A 28 -4.98 10.43 -2.79
N THR A 29 -5.83 9.42 -2.62
CA THR A 29 -6.87 9.09 -3.58
C THR A 29 -8.21 9.73 -3.25
N LYS A 30 -8.34 10.30 -2.05
CA LYS A 30 -9.60 10.85 -1.53
C LYS A 30 -10.70 9.81 -1.51
N ARG A 31 -10.32 8.57 -1.26
CA ARG A 31 -11.22 7.43 -1.14
C ARG A 31 -10.97 6.73 0.19
N PRO A 32 -12.01 6.15 0.80
CA PRO A 32 -11.79 5.35 2.01
C PRO A 32 -10.83 4.20 1.73
N CYS A 33 -9.86 4.03 2.61
CA CYS A 33 -8.94 2.91 2.52
C CYS A 33 -8.66 2.44 3.94
N SER A 34 -9.03 1.20 4.23
CA SER A 34 -8.86 0.64 5.56
C SER A 34 -7.60 -0.19 5.66
N VAL A 35 -7.13 -0.40 6.89
CA VAL A 35 -6.01 -1.29 7.13
C VAL A 35 -6.33 -2.72 6.70
N ARG A 36 -7.62 -3.08 6.72
CA ARG A 36 -8.07 -4.38 6.25
C ARG A 36 -7.74 -4.57 4.76
N SER A 37 -7.96 -3.53 3.96
CA SER A 37 -7.64 -3.58 2.53
C SER A 37 -6.14 -3.75 2.33
N VAL A 38 -5.34 -2.98 3.05
CA VAL A 38 -3.87 -3.07 2.94
C VAL A 38 -3.42 -4.48 3.34
N ARG A 39 -3.97 -5.00 4.42
CA ARG A 39 -3.63 -6.34 4.90
C ARG A 39 -4.00 -7.40 3.86
N ALA A 40 -5.16 -7.27 3.22
CA ALA A 40 -5.60 -8.19 2.18
C ALA A 40 -4.66 -8.15 0.97
N TRP A 41 -4.19 -6.97 0.60
CA TRP A 41 -3.26 -6.82 -0.52
C TRP A 41 -1.89 -7.43 -0.22
N LEU A 42 -1.50 -7.49 1.05
CA LEU A 42 -0.22 -8.05 1.47
C LEU A 42 -0.31 -9.54 1.82
N ALA A 43 -1.53 -10.09 1.89
CA ALA A 43 -1.73 -11.50 2.22
C ALA A 43 -1.22 -12.40 1.10
N GLU A 44 -0.78 -13.59 1.48
CA GLU A 44 -0.33 -14.58 0.50
C GLU A 44 -1.49 -15.03 -0.37
N ALA A 45 -1.21 -15.28 -1.64
CA ALA A 45 -2.23 -15.57 -2.65
C ALA A 45 -3.10 -16.78 -2.32
N GLU A 46 -2.57 -17.70 -1.54
CA GLU A 46 -3.30 -18.92 -1.14
C GLU A 46 -4.40 -18.66 -0.11
N LEU A 47 -4.35 -17.52 0.58
CA LEU A 47 -5.32 -17.22 1.61
C LEU A 47 -6.62 -16.69 1.00
N GLN A 48 -7.75 -17.15 1.55
CA GLN A 48 -9.06 -16.71 1.07
C GLN A 48 -9.26 -15.20 1.22
N SER A 49 -8.61 -14.60 2.21
CA SER A 49 -8.71 -13.17 2.46
C SER A 49 -7.85 -12.34 1.52
N ALA A 50 -6.98 -12.99 0.75
CA ALA A 50 -6.08 -12.28 -0.15
C ALA A 50 -6.85 -11.60 -1.28
N ARG A 51 -6.37 -10.42 -1.66
CA ARG A 51 -6.90 -9.67 -2.79
C ARG A 51 -5.73 -9.17 -3.62
N PRO A 52 -5.87 -9.11 -4.95
CA PRO A 52 -4.78 -8.55 -5.77
C PRO A 52 -4.59 -7.09 -5.44
N CYS A 53 -3.34 -6.69 -5.26
CA CYS A 53 -3.01 -5.30 -5.00
C CYS A 53 -3.17 -4.49 -6.29
N PRO A 54 -4.07 -3.51 -6.32
CA PRO A 54 -4.27 -2.74 -7.55
C PRO A 54 -3.12 -1.76 -7.78
N GLU A 55 -2.87 -1.47 -9.04
CA GLU A 55 -1.81 -0.55 -9.41
C GLU A 55 -2.03 0.84 -8.82
N TRP A 56 -3.29 1.30 -8.77
CA TRP A 56 -3.58 2.62 -8.23
C TRP A 56 -3.17 2.74 -6.76
N ALA A 57 -3.25 1.65 -6.00
CA ALA A 57 -2.82 1.66 -4.61
C ALA A 57 -1.31 1.83 -4.49
N VAL A 58 -0.56 1.13 -5.34
CA VAL A 58 0.90 1.25 -5.39
C VAL A 58 1.29 2.67 -5.76
N GLN A 59 0.67 3.22 -6.79
CA GLN A 59 0.98 4.57 -7.25
C GLN A 59 0.62 5.62 -6.20
N ALA A 60 -0.53 5.48 -5.55
CA ALA A 60 -0.95 6.40 -4.50
C ALA A 60 0.04 6.41 -3.33
N LEU A 61 0.44 5.23 -2.87
CA LEU A 61 1.39 5.12 -1.77
C LEU A 61 2.74 5.71 -2.18
N LYS A 62 3.21 5.38 -3.37
CA LYS A 62 4.48 5.88 -3.88
C LYS A 62 4.47 7.41 -3.96
N SER A 63 3.40 7.98 -4.50
CA SER A 63 3.25 9.41 -4.64
C SER A 63 3.29 10.10 -3.27
N ARG A 64 2.57 9.56 -2.31
CA ARG A 64 2.52 10.12 -0.96
C ARG A 64 3.86 10.04 -0.26
N LEU A 65 4.54 8.90 -0.37
CA LEU A 65 5.86 8.72 0.24
C LEU A 65 6.87 9.68 -0.36
N ARG A 66 6.77 9.92 -1.66
CA ARG A 66 7.65 10.86 -2.34
C ARG A 66 7.39 12.29 -1.85
N THR A 67 6.12 12.67 -1.69
CA THR A 67 5.75 13.97 -1.16
C THR A 67 6.28 14.18 0.25
N LEU A 68 6.29 13.12 1.07
CA LEU A 68 6.79 13.18 2.43
C LEU A 68 8.32 13.06 2.51
N GLY A 69 8.99 12.87 1.39
CA GLY A 69 10.43 12.74 1.35
C GLY A 69 10.98 11.42 1.84
N LYS A 70 10.15 10.40 1.94
CA LYS A 70 10.57 9.08 2.40
C LYS A 70 11.17 8.22 1.29
N ILE A 71 10.89 8.57 0.04
CA ILE A 71 11.50 7.95 -1.14
C ILE A 71 11.81 9.05 -2.16
N GLU A 72 12.65 8.70 -3.14
CA GLU A 72 13.02 9.63 -4.19
C GLU A 72 11.97 9.76 -5.30
#